data_8468c1723797b118bdc214d0e3d924a0
#
_entry.id   8468c1723797b118bdc214d0e3d924a0
#
_cell.length_a   1.000
_cell.length_b   1.000
_cell.length_c   1.000
_cell.angle_alpha   90.00
_cell.angle_beta   90.00
_cell.angle_gamma   90.00
#
_symmetry.space_group_name_H-M   'P 1'
#
loop_
_entity.id
_entity.type
_entity.pdbx_description
1 polymer ?
#
loop_
_entity_poly.entity_id
_entity_poly.type
_entity_poly.pdbx_seq_one_letter_code
_entity_poly.pdbx_strand_id
1 'polypeptide(L)'
;ARDEIRKMQLDLIHVHTEFGVGMFGRIVAKYLNIPVVTTYHTMYEDYTHYVNRFEIDEVDKVTKKVVSTFSRSISDSAQAVISPSEKTKETLLKYGVKTPIYVIPTGLNFEKFHPDNIDPARVQEIRRQYGIQEDERLIVFVGRIAQEKSIEIPIEGFRYVSDTKIKLMIVGGGPQLEELQKLVQRYHLEQQVIFTDKKLPEEIPVYYACADCFVSASLTETQGMNNIE
;
A
#
# COMPACT_ATOMS: atom_id res chain seq x y z
N ALA A 1 9.11 -6.30 29.48
CA ALA A 1 8.24 -6.74 28.37
C ALA A 1 7.93 -8.23 28.41
N ARG A 2 8.96 -9.11 28.42
CA ARG A 2 8.74 -10.58 28.42
C ARG A 2 7.89 -11.05 29.61
N ASP A 3 8.19 -10.58 30.83
CA ASP A 3 7.48 -10.98 32.04
C ASP A 3 6.05 -10.44 32.07
N GLU A 4 5.80 -9.32 31.43
CA GLU A 4 4.43 -8.80 31.25
C GLU A 4 3.62 -9.68 30.29
N ILE A 5 4.23 -10.12 29.18
CA ILE A 5 3.56 -11.05 28.24
C ILE A 5 3.25 -12.38 28.94
N ARG A 6 4.15 -12.88 29.78
CA ARG A 6 3.89 -14.10 30.57
C ARG A 6 2.68 -13.95 31.49
N LYS A 7 2.49 -12.78 32.13
CA LYS A 7 1.34 -12.51 33.00
C LYS A 7 0.02 -12.46 32.24
N MET A 8 0.06 -12.16 30.94
CA MET A 8 -1.14 -12.08 30.08
C MET A 8 -1.76 -13.46 29.78
N GLN A 9 -1.04 -14.56 30.03
CA GLN A 9 -1.51 -15.94 29.79
C GLN A 9 -2.09 -16.13 28.38
N LEU A 10 -1.33 -15.69 27.35
CA LEU A 10 -1.78 -15.70 25.95
C LEU A 10 -1.81 -17.13 25.40
N ASP A 11 -2.88 -17.47 24.69
CA ASP A 11 -3.07 -18.72 23.95
C ASP A 11 -2.40 -18.68 22.58
N LEU A 12 -2.21 -17.47 22.00
CA LEU A 12 -1.67 -17.25 20.67
C LEU A 12 -0.97 -15.89 20.58
N ILE A 13 0.08 -15.82 19.79
CA ILE A 13 0.69 -14.55 19.36
C ILE A 13 0.50 -14.40 17.84
N HIS A 14 -0.21 -13.36 17.42
CA HIS A 14 -0.38 -13.01 16.02
C HIS A 14 0.58 -11.89 15.62
N VAL A 15 1.41 -12.14 14.62
CA VAL A 15 2.47 -11.24 14.18
C VAL A 15 2.14 -10.69 12.79
N HIS A 16 2.18 -9.37 12.65
CA HIS A 16 1.88 -8.66 11.41
C HIS A 16 3.11 -8.00 10.75
N THR A 17 4.30 -8.15 11.36
CA THR A 17 5.54 -7.61 10.82
C THR A 17 6.67 -8.62 10.96
N GLU A 18 7.64 -8.57 10.05
CA GLU A 18 8.80 -9.47 10.05
C GLU A 18 9.94 -8.96 10.91
N PHE A 19 10.04 -7.63 11.09
CA PHE A 19 11.13 -6.97 11.83
C PHE A 19 10.65 -6.38 13.15
N GLY A 20 11.60 -5.95 13.99
CA GLY A 20 11.33 -5.22 15.23
C GLY A 20 10.40 -5.98 16.16
N VAL A 21 9.19 -5.45 16.37
CA VAL A 21 8.17 -6.02 17.28
C VAL A 21 7.76 -7.43 16.86
N GLY A 22 7.67 -7.70 15.54
CA GLY A 22 7.35 -9.03 15.04
C GLY A 22 8.41 -10.07 15.38
N MET A 23 9.68 -9.74 15.22
CA MET A 23 10.78 -10.63 15.63
C MET A 23 10.76 -10.84 17.15
N PHE A 24 10.55 -9.80 17.94
CA PHE A 24 10.40 -9.91 19.38
C PHE A 24 9.25 -10.83 19.76
N GLY A 25 8.08 -10.69 19.12
CA GLY A 25 6.91 -11.55 19.35
C GLY A 25 7.23 -13.03 19.11
N ARG A 26 7.92 -13.36 18.01
CA ARG A 26 8.35 -14.74 17.68
C ARG A 26 9.32 -15.30 18.72
N ILE A 27 10.31 -14.50 19.16
CA ILE A 27 11.28 -14.92 20.18
C ILE A 27 10.58 -15.21 21.52
N VAL A 28 9.67 -14.31 21.93
CA VAL A 28 8.93 -14.50 23.20
C VAL A 28 7.98 -15.68 23.10
N ALA A 29 7.27 -15.86 21.98
CA ALA A 29 6.41 -16.99 21.73
C ALA A 29 7.16 -18.32 21.87
N LYS A 30 8.33 -18.43 21.23
CA LYS A 30 9.21 -19.61 21.35
C LYS A 30 9.64 -19.84 22.78
N TYR A 31 10.03 -18.80 23.50
CA TYR A 31 10.47 -18.90 24.88
C TYR A 31 9.35 -19.32 25.83
N LEU A 32 8.12 -18.85 25.61
CA LEU A 32 6.96 -19.17 26.45
C LEU A 32 6.17 -20.38 25.95
N ASN A 33 6.60 -21.01 24.87
CA ASN A 33 5.92 -22.12 24.20
C ASN A 33 4.47 -21.75 23.78
N ILE A 34 4.29 -20.53 23.28
CA ILE A 34 3.01 -20.03 22.75
C ILE A 34 3.01 -20.16 21.22
N PRO A 35 1.94 -20.67 20.58
CA PRO A 35 1.85 -20.75 19.12
C PRO A 35 1.86 -19.35 18.49
N VAL A 36 2.40 -19.29 17.25
CA VAL A 36 2.48 -18.07 16.44
C VAL A 36 1.68 -18.23 15.16
N VAL A 37 0.86 -17.25 14.85
CA VAL A 37 0.30 -17.02 13.51
C VAL A 37 0.94 -15.77 12.93
N THR A 38 1.22 -15.76 11.65
CA THR A 38 1.76 -14.58 10.97
C THR A 38 0.91 -14.19 9.77
N THR A 39 0.65 -12.88 9.61
CA THR A 39 0.09 -12.34 8.36
C THR A 39 1.19 -11.72 7.53
N TYR A 40 1.29 -12.13 6.26
CA TYR A 40 2.29 -11.64 5.33
C TYR A 40 1.73 -10.46 4.54
N HIS A 41 2.12 -9.23 4.93
CA HIS A 41 1.56 -8.00 4.36
C HIS A 41 2.41 -7.37 3.25
N THR A 42 3.68 -7.76 3.12
CA THR A 42 4.63 -7.04 2.26
C THR A 42 5.29 -7.98 1.26
N MET A 43 5.11 -7.69 -0.02
CA MET A 43 5.84 -8.36 -1.11
C MET A 43 7.26 -7.80 -1.19
N TYR A 44 8.17 -8.29 -0.35
CA TYR A 44 9.54 -7.77 -0.28
C TYR A 44 10.31 -7.88 -1.59
N GLU A 45 9.97 -8.83 -2.45
CA GLU A 45 10.57 -8.97 -3.77
C GLU A 45 10.35 -7.71 -4.63
N ASP A 46 9.21 -7.06 -4.45
CA ASP A 46 8.84 -5.86 -5.21
C ASP A 46 9.62 -4.61 -4.76
N TYR A 47 10.30 -4.70 -3.60
CA TYR A 47 11.12 -3.62 -3.05
C TYR A 47 12.62 -3.79 -3.33
N THR A 48 13.02 -4.78 -4.12
CA THR A 48 14.44 -5.03 -4.43
C THR A 48 15.09 -3.89 -5.19
N HIS A 49 14.30 -3.09 -5.94
CA HIS A 49 14.78 -1.89 -6.64
C HIS A 49 15.38 -0.82 -5.69
N TYR A 50 14.94 -0.75 -4.41
CA TYR A 50 15.56 0.14 -3.43
C TYR A 50 17.00 -0.26 -3.08
N VAL A 51 17.35 -1.52 -3.26
CA VAL A 51 18.71 -2.05 -3.04
C VAL A 51 19.52 -2.00 -4.32
N ASN A 52 18.92 -2.31 -5.45
CA ASN A 52 19.56 -2.37 -6.77
C ASN A 52 19.34 -1.08 -7.57
N ARG A 53 19.91 0.03 -7.11
CA ARG A 53 19.82 1.35 -7.77
C ARG A 53 20.40 1.41 -9.20
N PHE A 54 21.26 0.46 -9.56
CA PHE A 54 21.96 0.41 -10.85
C PHE A 54 21.38 -0.62 -11.81
N GLU A 55 20.25 -1.26 -11.46
CA GLU A 55 19.54 -2.26 -12.28
C GLU A 55 20.46 -3.39 -12.80
N ILE A 56 21.39 -3.85 -11.95
CA ILE A 56 22.31 -4.93 -12.28
C ILE A 56 21.57 -6.26 -12.08
N ASP A 57 21.39 -7.05 -13.15
CA ASP A 57 20.64 -8.31 -13.16
C ASP A 57 21.14 -9.33 -12.14
N GLU A 58 22.47 -9.42 -11.92
CA GLU A 58 23.04 -10.35 -10.95
C GLU A 58 22.71 -9.96 -9.51
N VAL A 59 22.71 -8.64 -9.21
CA VAL A 59 22.34 -8.11 -7.90
C VAL A 59 20.84 -8.37 -7.65
N ASP A 60 20.01 -8.20 -8.66
CA ASP A 60 18.57 -8.45 -8.55
C ASP A 60 18.28 -9.93 -8.23
N LYS A 61 18.92 -10.87 -8.93
CA LYS A 61 18.80 -12.32 -8.68
C LYS A 61 19.23 -12.70 -7.27
N VAL A 62 20.34 -12.16 -6.79
CA VAL A 62 20.84 -12.44 -5.43
C VAL A 62 19.89 -11.86 -4.40
N THR A 63 19.44 -10.62 -4.59
CA THR A 63 18.51 -9.95 -3.67
C THR A 63 17.18 -10.69 -3.59
N LYS A 64 16.60 -11.10 -4.72
CA LYS A 64 15.37 -11.92 -4.74
C LYS A 64 15.56 -13.26 -4.03
N LYS A 65 16.71 -13.91 -4.18
CA LYS A 65 17.03 -15.16 -3.46
C LYS A 65 17.15 -14.94 -1.94
N VAL A 66 17.75 -13.84 -1.52
CA VAL A 66 17.83 -13.47 -0.10
C VAL A 66 16.43 -13.20 0.45
N VAL A 67 15.62 -12.40 -0.25
CA VAL A 67 14.24 -12.09 0.11
C VAL A 67 13.39 -13.36 0.22
N SER A 68 13.43 -14.24 -0.77
CA SER A 68 12.66 -15.49 -0.75
C SER A 68 13.07 -16.42 0.40
N THR A 69 14.37 -16.52 0.65
CA THR A 69 14.90 -17.32 1.76
C THR A 69 14.48 -16.75 3.13
N PHE A 70 14.56 -15.44 3.28
CA PHE A 70 14.11 -14.72 4.47
C PHE A 70 12.60 -14.89 4.69
N SER A 71 11.79 -14.62 3.68
CA SER A 71 10.32 -14.75 3.73
C SER A 71 9.90 -16.18 4.10
N ARG A 72 10.56 -17.19 3.48
CA ARG A 72 10.35 -18.60 3.86
C ARG A 72 10.69 -18.88 5.31
N SER A 73 11.87 -18.46 5.75
CA SER A 73 12.34 -18.73 7.13
C SER A 73 11.40 -18.11 8.18
N ILE A 74 10.96 -16.88 7.96
CA ILE A 74 10.00 -16.19 8.83
C ILE A 74 8.64 -16.89 8.83
N SER A 75 8.13 -17.25 7.66
CA SER A 75 6.85 -17.95 7.51
C SER A 75 6.88 -19.32 8.18
N ASP A 76 7.94 -20.10 7.95
CA ASP A 76 8.11 -21.43 8.52
C ASP A 76 8.42 -21.41 10.03
N SER A 77 8.64 -20.24 10.63
CA SER A 77 8.76 -20.07 12.08
C SER A 77 7.40 -19.99 12.81
N ALA A 78 6.31 -19.92 12.07
CA ALA A 78 4.95 -19.86 12.59
C ALA A 78 4.22 -21.21 12.41
N GLN A 79 3.12 -21.42 13.14
CA GLN A 79 2.23 -22.57 12.98
C GLN A 79 1.25 -22.42 11.82
N ALA A 80 0.94 -21.17 11.47
CA ALA A 80 0.12 -20.85 10.31
C ALA A 80 0.51 -19.49 9.73
N VAL A 81 0.33 -19.35 8.41
CA VAL A 81 0.51 -18.10 7.68
C VAL A 81 -0.83 -17.64 7.13
N ILE A 82 -1.17 -16.38 7.36
CA ILE A 82 -2.28 -15.71 6.70
C ILE A 82 -1.74 -14.92 5.52
N SER A 83 -2.32 -15.14 4.36
CA SER A 83 -2.06 -14.38 3.13
C SER A 83 -3.28 -13.52 2.79
N PRO A 84 -3.10 -12.23 2.44
CA PRO A 84 -4.23 -11.37 2.10
C PRO A 84 -4.84 -11.66 0.73
N SER A 85 -4.16 -12.43 -0.13
CA SER A 85 -4.64 -12.80 -1.46
C SER A 85 -4.05 -14.13 -1.94
N GLU A 86 -4.70 -14.74 -2.95
CA GLU A 86 -4.17 -15.95 -3.60
C GLU A 86 -2.80 -15.66 -4.27
N LYS A 87 -2.64 -14.49 -4.90
CA LYS A 87 -1.36 -14.06 -5.50
C LYS A 87 -0.21 -14.12 -4.48
N THR A 88 -0.43 -13.59 -3.29
CA THR A 88 0.58 -13.61 -2.22
C THR A 88 0.86 -15.02 -1.73
N LYS A 89 -0.18 -15.86 -1.58
CA LYS A 89 -0.03 -17.28 -1.24
C LYS A 89 0.81 -18.04 -2.27
N GLU A 90 0.50 -17.87 -3.56
CA GLU A 90 1.27 -18.51 -4.63
C GLU A 90 2.75 -18.11 -4.61
N THR A 91 3.03 -16.83 -4.31
CA THR A 91 4.39 -16.33 -4.18
C THR A 91 5.11 -16.99 -3.00
N LEU A 92 4.48 -17.10 -1.85
CA LEU A 92 5.04 -17.78 -0.69
C LEU A 92 5.29 -19.28 -0.97
N LEU A 93 4.40 -19.95 -1.69
CA LEU A 93 4.61 -21.33 -2.14
C LEU A 93 5.81 -21.45 -3.10
N LYS A 94 5.99 -20.50 -4.02
CA LYS A 94 7.18 -20.43 -4.89
C LYS A 94 8.46 -20.21 -4.10
N TYR A 95 8.43 -19.49 -2.98
CA TYR A 95 9.56 -19.35 -2.06
C TYR A 95 9.85 -20.64 -1.27
N GLY A 96 8.97 -21.64 -1.36
CA GLY A 96 9.11 -22.93 -0.69
C GLY A 96 8.68 -22.93 0.77
N VAL A 97 7.75 -22.06 1.17
CA VAL A 97 7.10 -22.07 2.48
C VAL A 97 6.36 -23.38 2.66
N LYS A 98 6.59 -24.05 3.81
CA LYS A 98 6.01 -25.34 4.15
C LYS A 98 4.86 -25.25 5.16
N THR A 99 4.85 -24.18 5.94
CA THR A 99 3.77 -23.88 6.90
C THR A 99 2.45 -23.73 6.17
N PRO A 100 1.32 -24.22 6.71
CA PRO A 100 -0.01 -24.02 6.11
C PRO A 100 -0.31 -22.54 5.88
N ILE A 101 -0.74 -22.20 4.66
CA ILE A 101 -1.07 -20.83 4.24
C ILE A 101 -2.58 -20.75 4.01
N TYR A 102 -3.22 -19.85 4.74
CA TYR A 102 -4.65 -19.56 4.63
C TYR A 102 -4.85 -18.19 3.98
N VAL A 103 -5.73 -18.13 2.97
CA VAL A 103 -6.07 -16.84 2.34
C VAL A 103 -7.21 -16.23 3.13
N ILE A 104 -6.91 -15.13 3.80
CA ILE A 104 -7.85 -14.33 4.58
C ILE A 104 -7.61 -12.87 4.21
N PRO A 105 -8.45 -12.30 3.34
CA PRO A 105 -8.34 -10.89 2.96
C PRO A 105 -8.48 -9.95 4.16
N THR A 106 -7.77 -8.83 4.11
CA THR A 106 -7.97 -7.75 5.08
C THR A 106 -9.36 -7.16 4.89
N GLY A 107 -10.13 -7.06 5.96
CA GLY A 107 -11.45 -6.46 5.93
C GLY A 107 -11.38 -4.95 5.74
N LEU A 108 -12.35 -4.41 5.00
CA LEU A 108 -12.58 -2.99 4.82
C LEU A 108 -13.95 -2.63 5.39
N ASN A 109 -14.02 -1.49 6.06
CA ASN A 109 -15.32 -0.96 6.48
C ASN A 109 -15.96 -0.17 5.32
N PHE A 110 -16.75 -0.85 4.50
CA PHE A 110 -17.42 -0.28 3.33
C PHE A 110 -18.40 0.84 3.68
N GLU A 111 -18.96 0.87 4.88
CA GLU A 111 -19.85 1.94 5.32
C GLU A 111 -19.19 3.32 5.25
N LYS A 112 -17.87 3.38 5.51
CA LYS A 112 -17.12 4.63 5.44
C LYS A 112 -16.98 5.18 4.02
N PHE A 113 -17.02 4.30 3.03
CA PHE A 113 -16.82 4.64 1.61
C PHE A 113 -18.14 4.66 0.84
N HIS A 114 -19.26 4.31 1.49
CA HIS A 114 -20.56 4.33 0.82
C HIS A 114 -20.98 5.77 0.49
N PRO A 115 -21.34 6.09 -0.76
CA PRO A 115 -21.66 7.46 -1.17
C PRO A 115 -22.72 8.15 -0.31
N ASP A 116 -23.74 7.40 0.14
CA ASP A 116 -24.83 7.94 0.95
C ASP A 116 -24.38 8.38 2.36
N ASN A 117 -23.22 7.91 2.82
CA ASN A 117 -22.65 8.25 4.12
C ASN A 117 -21.67 9.42 4.06
N ILE A 118 -21.42 9.97 2.86
CA ILE A 118 -20.50 11.09 2.66
C ILE A 118 -21.30 12.38 2.49
N ASP A 119 -21.03 13.36 3.34
CA ASP A 119 -21.67 14.67 3.27
C ASP A 119 -21.35 15.38 1.96
N PRO A 120 -22.34 15.66 1.08
CA PRO A 120 -22.14 16.38 -0.16
C PRO A 120 -21.53 17.78 0.03
N ALA A 121 -21.78 18.44 1.17
CA ALA A 121 -21.20 19.75 1.45
C ALA A 121 -19.66 19.66 1.61
N ARG A 122 -19.16 18.57 2.21
CA ARG A 122 -17.73 18.30 2.33
C ARG A 122 -17.09 18.03 0.97
N VAL A 123 -17.76 17.30 0.11
CA VAL A 123 -17.31 17.07 -1.28
C VAL A 123 -17.14 18.40 -2.02
N GLN A 124 -18.16 19.28 -1.96
CA GLN A 124 -18.10 20.60 -2.58
C GLN A 124 -17.03 21.51 -1.97
N GLU A 125 -16.81 21.42 -0.66
CA GLU A 125 -15.74 22.15 0.03
C GLU A 125 -14.35 21.74 -0.48
N ILE A 126 -14.08 20.43 -0.57
CA ILE A 126 -12.80 19.91 -1.11
C ILE A 126 -12.61 20.35 -2.55
N ARG A 127 -13.62 20.20 -3.43
CA ARG A 127 -13.53 20.64 -4.81
C ARG A 127 -13.19 22.14 -4.91
N ARG A 128 -13.87 22.99 -4.12
CA ARG A 128 -13.58 24.44 -4.07
C ARG A 128 -12.19 24.74 -3.51
N GLN A 129 -11.77 24.04 -2.47
CA GLN A 129 -10.44 24.21 -1.88
C GLN A 129 -9.32 24.01 -2.89
N TYR A 130 -9.49 23.05 -3.80
CA TYR A 130 -8.50 22.72 -4.84
C TYR A 130 -8.82 23.35 -6.19
N GLY A 131 -9.77 24.30 -6.25
CA GLY A 131 -10.09 25.05 -7.46
C GLY A 131 -10.77 24.24 -8.57
N ILE A 132 -11.39 23.11 -8.23
CA ILE A 132 -12.06 22.22 -9.19
C ILE A 132 -13.48 22.76 -9.43
N GLN A 133 -13.79 23.08 -10.71
CA GLN A 133 -15.08 23.63 -11.10
C GLN A 133 -16.14 22.51 -11.22
N GLU A 134 -17.41 22.91 -11.28
CA GLU A 134 -18.54 21.96 -11.38
C GLU A 134 -18.53 21.17 -12.69
N ASP A 135 -18.06 21.80 -13.76
CA ASP A 135 -17.98 21.20 -15.10
C ASP A 135 -16.65 20.48 -15.38
N GLU A 136 -15.74 20.42 -14.39
CA GLU A 136 -14.49 19.68 -14.48
C GLU A 136 -14.63 18.25 -14.00
N ARG A 137 -13.93 17.34 -14.68
CA ARG A 137 -13.81 15.93 -14.29
C ARG A 137 -12.56 15.71 -13.47
N LEU A 138 -12.70 14.95 -12.41
CA LEU A 138 -11.61 14.66 -11.47
C LEU A 138 -11.25 13.18 -11.49
N ILE A 139 -9.99 12.90 -11.82
CA ILE A 139 -9.36 11.60 -11.63
C ILE A 139 -8.57 11.68 -10.32
N VAL A 140 -8.68 10.69 -9.44
CA VAL A 140 -7.96 10.67 -8.17
C VAL A 140 -7.01 9.48 -8.10
N PHE A 141 -5.82 9.72 -7.57
CA PHE A 141 -4.93 8.71 -6.99
C PHE A 141 -4.90 8.92 -5.48
N VAL A 142 -5.02 7.84 -4.72
CA VAL A 142 -4.90 7.87 -3.26
C VAL A 142 -3.84 6.88 -2.83
N GLY A 143 -2.86 7.32 -2.04
CA GLY A 143 -1.85 6.41 -1.51
C GLY A 143 -0.53 7.05 -1.15
N ARG A 144 0.42 6.19 -0.77
CA ARG A 144 1.80 6.61 -0.53
C ARG A 144 2.46 7.01 -1.86
N ILE A 145 3.11 8.17 -1.88
CA ILE A 145 3.85 8.65 -3.05
C ILE A 145 5.26 8.05 -3.03
N ALA A 146 5.38 6.87 -3.66
CA ALA A 146 6.61 6.08 -3.68
C ALA A 146 6.74 5.30 -4.99
N GLN A 147 7.94 4.85 -5.30
CA GLN A 147 8.32 4.28 -6.61
C GLN A 147 7.44 3.09 -7.01
N GLU A 148 7.08 2.22 -6.07
CA GLU A 148 6.23 1.06 -6.32
C GLU A 148 4.81 1.41 -6.78
N LYS A 149 4.40 2.67 -6.63
CA LYS A 149 3.07 3.14 -7.05
C LYS A 149 3.05 3.70 -8.47
N SER A 150 4.23 3.90 -9.08
CA SER A 150 4.41 4.32 -10.48
C SER A 150 3.53 5.51 -10.89
N ILE A 151 3.47 6.53 -9.99
CA ILE A 151 2.59 7.70 -10.17
C ILE A 151 3.03 8.58 -11.35
N GLU A 152 4.29 8.46 -11.77
CA GLU A 152 4.79 9.07 -13.00
C GLU A 152 3.98 8.66 -14.23
N ILE A 153 3.48 7.41 -14.29
CA ILE A 153 2.71 6.91 -15.44
C ILE A 153 1.41 7.70 -15.68
N PRO A 154 0.50 7.87 -14.69
CA PRO A 154 -0.66 8.72 -14.88
C PRO A 154 -0.30 10.18 -15.14
N ILE A 155 0.77 10.75 -14.55
CA ILE A 155 1.23 12.11 -14.86
C ILE A 155 1.68 12.20 -16.31
N GLU A 156 2.46 11.25 -16.80
CA GLU A 156 2.88 11.20 -18.21
C GLU A 156 1.70 11.03 -19.16
N GLY A 157 0.71 10.24 -18.77
CA GLY A 157 -0.54 10.08 -19.52
C GLY A 157 -1.28 11.42 -19.74
N PHE A 158 -1.22 12.32 -18.75
CA PHE A 158 -1.85 13.64 -18.86
C PHE A 158 -1.24 14.55 -19.94
N ARG A 159 -0.03 14.28 -20.42
CA ARG A 159 0.53 14.98 -21.61
C ARG A 159 -0.29 14.78 -22.88
N TYR A 160 -1.09 13.74 -22.92
CA TYR A 160 -1.95 13.40 -24.07
C TYR A 160 -3.42 13.80 -23.85
N VAL A 161 -3.76 14.32 -22.68
CA VAL A 161 -5.09 14.82 -22.35
C VAL A 161 -5.19 16.26 -22.80
N SER A 162 -5.87 16.50 -23.93
CA SER A 162 -6.06 17.82 -24.50
C SER A 162 -7.17 18.62 -23.81
N ASP A 163 -8.10 17.95 -23.14
CA ASP A 163 -9.20 18.60 -22.43
C ASP A 163 -8.70 19.13 -21.07
N THR A 164 -8.60 20.44 -20.94
CA THR A 164 -8.14 21.11 -19.71
C THR A 164 -9.13 21.02 -18.56
N LYS A 165 -10.37 20.58 -18.81
CA LYS A 165 -11.39 20.30 -17.79
C LYS A 165 -11.20 18.96 -17.08
N ILE A 166 -10.24 18.15 -17.51
CA ILE A 166 -9.88 16.91 -16.82
C ILE A 166 -8.71 17.22 -15.89
N LYS A 167 -8.89 16.91 -14.61
CA LYS A 167 -7.89 17.11 -13.54
C LYS A 167 -7.45 15.78 -12.96
N LEU A 168 -6.19 15.71 -12.52
CA LEU A 168 -5.64 14.61 -11.73
C LEU A 168 -5.31 15.12 -10.33
N MET A 169 -5.90 14.53 -9.31
CA MET A 169 -5.55 14.80 -7.92
C MET A 169 -4.78 13.64 -7.32
N ILE A 170 -3.61 13.92 -6.77
CA ILE A 170 -2.74 12.95 -6.12
C ILE A 170 -2.81 13.19 -4.62
N VAL A 171 -3.54 12.30 -3.92
CA VAL A 171 -3.79 12.38 -2.48
C VAL A 171 -2.79 11.51 -1.73
N GLY A 172 -1.92 12.16 -0.96
CA GLY A 172 -0.96 11.46 -0.13
C GLY A 172 0.38 12.18 0.00
N GLY A 173 1.33 11.48 0.60
CA GLY A 173 2.69 11.94 0.76
C GLY A 173 3.68 10.79 0.62
N GLY A 174 4.94 11.11 0.39
CA GLY A 174 5.99 10.10 0.28
C GLY A 174 7.29 10.62 -0.35
N PRO A 175 8.29 9.74 -0.46
CA PRO A 175 9.65 10.13 -0.84
C PRO A 175 9.77 10.68 -2.26
N GLN A 176 8.84 10.35 -3.17
CA GLN A 176 8.89 10.82 -4.57
C GLN A 176 8.11 12.13 -4.81
N LEU A 177 7.48 12.73 -3.79
CA LEU A 177 6.63 13.91 -3.99
C LEU A 177 7.34 15.04 -4.75
N GLU A 178 8.56 15.41 -4.32
CA GLU A 178 9.32 16.49 -4.96
C GLU A 178 9.69 16.17 -6.42
N GLU A 179 10.02 14.91 -6.69
CA GLU A 179 10.37 14.45 -8.03
C GLU A 179 9.17 14.53 -8.97
N LEU A 180 8.01 14.08 -8.51
CA LEU A 180 6.76 14.13 -9.29
C LEU A 180 6.28 15.57 -9.50
N GLN A 181 6.44 16.46 -8.53
CA GLN A 181 6.17 17.89 -8.70
C GLN A 181 7.06 18.52 -9.78
N LYS A 182 8.35 18.19 -9.81
CA LYS A 182 9.27 18.61 -10.89
C LYS A 182 8.86 18.03 -12.25
N LEU A 183 8.34 16.80 -12.27
CA LEU A 183 7.85 16.17 -13.49
C LEU A 183 6.64 16.92 -14.04
N VAL A 184 5.68 17.30 -13.19
CA VAL A 184 4.51 18.11 -13.55
C VAL A 184 4.92 19.46 -14.13
N GLN A 185 5.90 20.14 -13.49
CA GLN A 185 6.45 21.42 -13.99
C GLN A 185 7.13 21.24 -15.36
N ARG A 186 7.93 20.18 -15.52
CA ARG A 186 8.62 19.87 -16.80
C ARG A 186 7.63 19.67 -17.95
N TYR A 187 6.45 19.13 -17.66
CA TYR A 187 5.41 18.87 -18.67
C TYR A 187 4.37 19.99 -18.78
N HIS A 188 4.52 21.07 -17.99
CA HIS A 188 3.57 22.21 -17.95
C HIS A 188 2.13 21.76 -17.60
N LEU A 189 2.00 20.85 -16.64
CA LEU A 189 0.73 20.26 -16.21
C LEU A 189 0.21 20.84 -14.88
N GLU A 190 0.77 21.96 -14.39
CA GLU A 190 0.45 22.55 -13.08
C GLU A 190 -1.03 22.96 -12.96
N GLN A 191 -1.68 23.21 -14.07
CA GLN A 191 -3.12 23.55 -14.11
C GLN A 191 -4.02 22.31 -14.06
N GLN A 192 -3.50 21.13 -14.35
CA GLN A 192 -4.28 19.89 -14.44
C GLN A 192 -3.93 18.87 -13.35
N VAL A 193 -2.72 18.91 -12.79
CA VAL A 193 -2.27 17.97 -11.76
C VAL A 193 -2.16 18.65 -10.41
N ILE A 194 -2.92 18.17 -9.45
CA ILE A 194 -3.06 18.71 -8.11
C ILE A 194 -2.44 17.73 -7.12
N PHE A 195 -1.52 18.20 -6.28
CA PHE A 195 -1.01 17.42 -5.15
C PHE A 195 -1.70 17.89 -3.87
N THR A 196 -2.15 16.94 -3.07
CA THR A 196 -2.56 17.22 -1.71
C THR A 196 -1.48 16.73 -0.76
N ASP A 197 -1.43 17.27 0.44
CA ASP A 197 -0.61 16.68 1.48
C ASP A 197 -1.23 15.37 1.99
N LYS A 198 -0.46 14.65 2.84
CA LYS A 198 -0.96 13.47 3.53
C LYS A 198 -2.25 13.79 4.30
N LYS A 199 -3.28 12.98 4.12
CA LYS A 199 -4.58 13.11 4.76
C LYS A 199 -4.75 12.06 5.85
N LEU A 200 -5.65 12.35 6.80
CA LEU A 200 -6.03 11.38 7.82
C LEU A 200 -6.92 10.29 7.19
N PRO A 201 -6.89 9.05 7.69
CA PRO A 201 -7.72 7.97 7.16
C PRO A 201 -9.23 8.27 7.14
N GLU A 202 -9.69 9.11 8.06
CA GLU A 202 -11.09 9.52 8.16
C GLU A 202 -11.51 10.51 7.06
N GLU A 203 -10.55 11.19 6.44
CA GLU A 203 -10.79 12.16 5.36
C GLU A 203 -10.83 11.48 3.99
N ILE A 204 -10.16 10.32 3.84
CA ILE A 204 -9.96 9.64 2.56
C ILE A 204 -11.27 9.37 1.81
N PRO A 205 -12.36 8.91 2.47
CA PRO A 205 -13.63 8.67 1.76
C PRO A 205 -14.16 9.89 0.99
N VAL A 206 -13.99 11.10 1.56
CA VAL A 206 -14.45 12.34 0.90
C VAL A 206 -13.63 12.62 -0.37
N TYR A 207 -12.32 12.32 -0.37
CA TYR A 207 -11.49 12.49 -1.57
C TYR A 207 -11.88 11.53 -2.70
N TYR A 208 -12.24 10.29 -2.38
CA TYR A 208 -12.80 9.36 -3.36
C TYR A 208 -14.15 9.87 -3.90
N ALA A 209 -15.02 10.36 -3.01
CA ALA A 209 -16.32 10.90 -3.41
C ALA A 209 -16.25 12.19 -4.25
N CYS A 210 -15.13 12.93 -4.19
CA CYS A 210 -14.90 14.09 -5.04
C CYS A 210 -14.62 13.71 -6.50
N ALA A 211 -14.23 12.46 -6.76
CA ALA A 211 -13.70 12.03 -8.04
C ALA A 211 -14.74 11.35 -8.93
N ASP A 212 -14.57 11.49 -10.23
CA ASP A 212 -15.32 10.75 -11.25
C ASP A 212 -14.65 9.40 -11.54
N CYS A 213 -13.33 9.28 -11.29
CA CYS A 213 -12.57 8.06 -11.56
C CYS A 213 -11.36 7.94 -10.63
N PHE A 214 -11.05 6.72 -10.24
CA PHE A 214 -9.81 6.37 -9.54
C PHE A 214 -8.79 5.83 -10.52
N VAL A 215 -7.50 6.19 -10.36
CA VAL A 215 -6.40 5.65 -11.14
C VAL A 215 -5.33 5.05 -10.25
N SER A 216 -4.83 3.88 -10.62
CA SER A 216 -3.66 3.26 -10.01
C SER A 216 -2.79 2.64 -11.10
N ALA A 217 -1.49 2.94 -11.05
CA ALA A 217 -0.47 2.31 -11.89
C ALA A 217 0.49 1.45 -11.05
N SER A 218 0.08 1.10 -9.82
CA SER A 218 0.88 0.30 -8.90
C SER A 218 1.22 -1.05 -9.50
N LEU A 219 2.51 -1.35 -9.61
CA LEU A 219 3.01 -2.64 -10.10
C LEU A 219 2.89 -3.72 -9.02
N THR A 220 2.79 -3.33 -7.75
CA THR A 220 2.94 -4.22 -6.61
C THR A 220 1.83 -3.99 -5.60
N GLU A 221 0.94 -4.96 -5.50
CA GLU A 221 -0.11 -4.97 -4.48
C GLU A 221 -0.23 -6.37 -3.87
N THR A 222 -0.29 -6.42 -2.55
CA THR A 222 -0.60 -7.68 -1.83
C THR A 222 -2.08 -7.99 -1.88
N GLN A 223 -2.93 -6.98 -1.73
CA GLN A 223 -4.39 -7.08 -1.83
C GLN A 223 -5.00 -5.94 -2.66
N GLY A 224 -4.34 -4.76 -2.73
CA GLY A 224 -4.85 -3.61 -3.48
C GLY A 224 -6.05 -2.95 -2.80
N MET A 225 -5.94 -2.66 -1.50
CA MET A 225 -7.04 -2.07 -0.71
C MET A 225 -7.64 -0.83 -1.36
N ASN A 226 -6.81 0.08 -1.86
CA ASN A 226 -7.25 1.31 -2.51
C ASN A 226 -8.15 1.09 -3.74
N ASN A 227 -8.09 -0.10 -4.36
CA ASN A 227 -8.96 -0.45 -5.48
C ASN A 227 -10.34 -0.97 -5.01
N ILE A 228 -10.47 -1.25 -3.72
CA ILE A 228 -11.69 -1.78 -3.10
C ILE A 228 -12.45 -0.66 -2.38
N GLU A 229 -11.73 0.36 -1.89
CA GLU A 229 -12.27 1.57 -1.28
C GLU A 229 -13.09 2.39 -2.28
#